data_c6af4b36b035afe8f530bd4fa0a7c353
#
_entry.id   c6af4b36b035afe8f530bd4fa0a7c353
#
_cell.length_a   1.000
_cell.length_b   1.000
_cell.length_c   1.000
_cell.angle_alpha   90.00
_cell.angle_beta   90.00
_cell.angle_gamma   90.00
#
_symmetry.space_group_name_H-M   'P 1'
#
loop_
_entity.id
_entity.type
_entity.pdbx_description
1 polymer ?
#
loop_
_entity_poly.entity_id
_entity_poly.type
_entity_poly.pdbx_seq_one_letter_code
_entity_poly.pdbx_strand_id
1 'polypeptide(L)'
;MANKDAAFGLKPSRMMGGGAYTGGQSRYRIANNQSGAIFQGDLVKQLTGGTVSRAAASSTVPVVGVFNGCQFTDPTSKEVTFSNHYPGSVAAADIIAFVIDDPDVVFEVQADDTF
;
A
#
# COMPACT_ATOMS: atom_id res chain seq x y z
N MET A 1 -2.03 -8.95 -29.07
CA MET A 1 -1.02 -8.92 -28.02
C MET A 1 -1.49 -9.72 -26.82
N ALA A 2 -0.66 -10.61 -26.33
CA ALA A 2 -1.02 -11.41 -25.18
C ALA A 2 -0.95 -10.56 -23.91
N ASN A 3 -1.85 -10.81 -23.00
CA ASN A 3 -1.79 -10.19 -21.69
C ASN A 3 -0.56 -10.67 -20.95
N LYS A 4 0.03 -9.77 -20.18
CA LYS A 4 1.14 -10.12 -19.35
C LYS A 4 0.67 -11.07 -18.24
N ASP A 5 1.32 -12.20 -18.12
CA ASP A 5 1.04 -13.14 -17.03
C ASP A 5 1.82 -12.74 -15.79
N ALA A 6 1.51 -11.56 -15.28
CA ALA A 6 2.16 -11.01 -14.11
C ALA A 6 1.08 -10.52 -13.13
N ALA A 7 1.16 -11.03 -11.90
CA ALA A 7 0.22 -10.60 -10.87
C ALA A 7 0.43 -9.12 -10.56
N PHE A 8 -0.65 -8.41 -10.44
CA PHE A 8 -0.66 -7.08 -9.85
C PHE A 8 -1.40 -7.14 -8.53
N GLY A 9 -1.05 -6.27 -7.61
CA GLY A 9 -1.76 -6.18 -6.35
C GLY A 9 -3.18 -5.66 -6.51
N LEU A 10 -3.82 -5.37 -5.41
CA LEU A 10 -5.15 -4.78 -5.43
C LEU A 10 -5.07 -3.38 -6.01
N LYS A 11 -5.90 -3.11 -7.00
CA LYS A 11 -6.00 -1.75 -7.55
C LYS A 11 -7.45 -1.30 -7.54
N PRO A 12 -7.69 -0.01 -7.24
CA PRO A 12 -9.06 0.50 -7.19
C PRO A 12 -9.69 0.52 -8.57
N SER A 13 -10.94 0.07 -8.63
CA SER A 13 -11.69 0.00 -9.88
C SER A 13 -12.81 1.03 -9.91
N ARG A 14 -13.62 1.05 -8.84
CA ARG A 14 -14.79 1.93 -8.77
C ARG A 14 -15.28 1.98 -7.34
N MET A 15 -16.27 2.84 -7.09
CA MET A 15 -16.96 2.88 -5.80
C MET A 15 -18.14 1.92 -5.82
N MET A 16 -18.53 1.41 -4.65
CA MET A 16 -19.66 0.46 -4.54
C MET A 16 -20.96 1.03 -5.06
N GLY A 17 -21.17 2.33 -4.92
CA GLY A 17 -22.37 2.98 -5.40
C GLY A 17 -22.43 3.20 -6.91
N GLY A 18 -21.45 2.73 -7.65
CA GLY A 18 -21.40 2.89 -9.10
C GLY A 18 -20.62 4.12 -9.56
N GLY A 19 -20.16 4.94 -8.65
CA GLY A 19 -19.35 6.10 -8.99
C GLY A 19 -17.92 5.72 -9.33
N ALA A 20 -17.22 6.63 -10.00
CA ALA A 20 -15.81 6.43 -10.32
C ALA A 20 -14.95 6.63 -9.08
N TYR A 21 -13.87 5.86 -8.99
CA TYR A 21 -12.85 6.10 -7.96
C TYR A 21 -12.08 7.38 -8.31
N THR A 22 -12.03 8.31 -7.38
CA THR A 22 -11.46 9.64 -7.62
C THR A 22 -10.08 9.84 -6.99
N GLY A 23 -9.44 8.76 -6.55
CA GLY A 23 -8.09 8.84 -5.98
C GLY A 23 -8.04 9.16 -4.50
N GLY A 24 -9.15 9.02 -3.79
CA GLY A 24 -9.20 9.27 -2.34
C GLY A 24 -8.32 8.30 -1.59
N GLN A 25 -7.43 8.84 -0.75
CA GLN A 25 -6.52 8.04 0.06
C GLN A 25 -6.18 8.79 1.33
N SER A 26 -5.83 8.04 2.36
CA SER A 26 -5.43 8.60 3.65
C SER A 26 -3.94 8.44 3.86
N ARG A 27 -3.38 9.27 4.73
CA ARG A 27 -1.97 9.23 5.06
C ARG A 27 -1.77 8.46 6.36
N TYR A 28 -0.88 7.50 6.32
CA TYR A 28 -0.44 6.75 7.50
C TYR A 28 1.06 6.84 7.59
N ARG A 29 1.61 6.54 8.75
CA ARG A 29 3.05 6.59 8.94
C ARG A 29 3.64 5.19 8.88
N ILE A 30 4.87 5.10 8.39
CA ILE A 30 5.68 3.89 8.46
C ILE A 30 6.79 4.17 9.47
N ALA A 31 7.04 3.22 10.37
CA ALA A 31 8.04 3.40 11.40
C ALA A 31 9.43 3.56 10.77
N ASN A 32 10.28 4.36 11.43
CA ASN A 32 11.67 4.51 11.03
C ASN A 32 12.33 3.13 10.97
N ASN A 33 12.96 2.85 9.84
CA ASN A 33 13.71 1.60 9.64
C ASN A 33 12.82 0.34 9.72
N GLN A 34 11.55 0.47 9.40
CA GLN A 34 10.63 -0.66 9.34
C GLN A 34 11.12 -1.67 8.31
N SER A 35 11.31 -2.92 8.73
CA SER A 35 11.72 -3.98 7.81
C SER A 35 10.53 -4.47 7.00
N GLY A 36 10.83 -5.05 5.83
CA GLY A 36 9.79 -5.59 4.96
C GLY A 36 9.31 -4.57 3.94
N ALA A 37 9.52 -4.87 2.68
CA ALA A 37 9.07 -4.00 1.60
C ALA A 37 7.55 -4.03 1.46
N ILE A 38 6.97 -2.91 1.05
CA ILE A 38 5.55 -2.80 0.76
C ILE A 38 5.43 -2.28 -0.67
N PHE A 39 4.69 -3.02 -1.50
CA PHE A 39 4.52 -2.65 -2.90
C PHE A 39 3.12 -2.10 -3.13
N GLN A 40 2.97 -1.32 -4.19
CA GLN A 40 1.68 -0.79 -4.57
C GLN A 40 0.68 -1.93 -4.79
N GLY A 41 -0.46 -1.85 -4.13
CA GLY A 41 -1.47 -2.89 -4.21
C GLY A 41 -1.42 -3.90 -3.08
N ASP A 42 -0.44 -3.82 -2.19
CA ASP A 42 -0.37 -4.70 -1.03
C ASP A 42 -1.35 -4.25 0.05
N LEU A 43 -1.92 -5.22 0.75
CA LEU A 43 -2.72 -4.93 1.93
C LEU A 43 -1.80 -4.55 3.09
N VAL A 44 -2.21 -3.54 3.85
CA VAL A 44 -1.46 -3.10 5.02
C VAL A 44 -2.33 -3.20 6.27
N LYS A 45 -1.66 -3.44 7.39
CA LYS A 45 -2.28 -3.49 8.71
C LYS A 45 -1.72 -2.39 9.58
N GLN A 46 -2.48 -1.98 10.59
CA GLN A 46 -2.03 -0.97 11.54
C GLN A 46 -1.34 -1.65 12.72
N LEU A 47 -0.18 -1.14 13.08
CA LEU A 47 0.57 -1.62 14.25
C LEU A 47 0.18 -0.84 15.50
N THR A 48 0.62 -1.32 16.65
CA THR A 48 0.25 -0.76 17.96
C THR A 48 0.57 0.73 18.08
N GLY A 49 1.66 1.18 17.47
CA GLY A 49 2.05 2.59 17.53
C GLY A 49 1.35 3.50 16.52
N GLY A 50 0.37 3.00 15.79
CA GLY A 50 -0.33 3.78 14.76
C GLY A 50 0.35 3.76 13.40
N THR A 51 1.49 3.11 13.27
CA THR A 51 2.16 2.93 11.99
C THR A 51 1.56 1.75 11.23
N VAL A 52 1.90 1.63 9.94
CA VAL A 52 1.39 0.54 9.10
C VAL A 52 2.53 -0.34 8.60
N SER A 53 2.22 -1.59 8.32
CA SER A 53 3.14 -2.52 7.68
C SER A 53 2.36 -3.46 6.77
N ARG A 54 3.07 -4.22 5.94
CA ARG A 54 2.42 -5.16 5.03
C ARG A 54 1.72 -6.27 5.83
N ALA A 55 0.48 -6.55 5.47
CA ALA A 55 -0.27 -7.64 6.07
C ALA A 55 0.16 -8.96 5.47
N ALA A 56 0.51 -9.92 6.31
CA ALA A 56 0.82 -11.27 5.85
C ALA A 56 -0.47 -12.07 5.64
N ALA A 57 -0.39 -13.10 4.80
CA ALA A 57 -1.55 -13.94 4.51
C ALA A 57 -2.11 -14.63 5.76
N SER A 58 -1.26 -14.90 6.74
CA SER A 58 -1.68 -15.55 7.99
C SER A 58 -1.96 -14.57 9.11
N SER A 59 -1.98 -13.27 8.82
CA SER A 59 -2.19 -12.25 9.83
C SER A 59 -3.61 -12.33 10.41
N THR A 60 -3.71 -12.23 11.73
CA THR A 60 -4.99 -12.14 12.42
C THR A 60 -5.41 -10.70 12.68
N VAL A 61 -4.53 -9.75 12.41
CA VAL A 61 -4.83 -8.32 12.59
C VAL A 61 -5.62 -7.83 11.39
N PRO A 62 -6.73 -7.10 11.60
CA PRO A 62 -7.49 -6.56 10.47
C PRO A 62 -6.66 -5.62 9.61
N VAL A 63 -6.91 -5.66 8.30
CA VAL A 63 -6.24 -4.74 7.38
C VAL A 63 -6.89 -3.37 7.43
N VAL A 64 -6.08 -2.33 7.22
CA VAL A 64 -6.55 -0.95 7.17
C VAL A 64 -6.98 -0.58 5.75
N GLY A 65 -6.22 -1.04 4.76
CA GLY A 65 -6.47 -0.69 3.38
C GLY A 65 -5.38 -1.21 2.46
N VAL A 66 -5.27 -0.58 1.30
CA VAL A 66 -4.34 -0.97 0.25
C VAL A 66 -3.28 0.11 0.08
N PHE A 67 -2.02 -0.29 0.09
CA PHE A 67 -0.89 0.63 -0.07
C PHE A 67 -0.85 1.16 -1.51
N ASN A 68 -0.77 2.48 -1.66
CA ASN A 68 -0.75 3.13 -2.97
C ASN A 68 0.53 3.92 -3.24
N GLY A 69 1.48 3.87 -2.34
CA GLY A 69 2.73 4.59 -2.49
C GLY A 69 3.18 5.21 -1.19
N CYS A 70 4.33 5.85 -1.21
CA CYS A 70 4.86 6.50 -0.02
C CYS A 70 5.69 7.72 -0.38
N GLN A 71 6.00 8.50 0.64
CA GLN A 71 6.83 9.69 0.55
C GLN A 71 7.77 9.71 1.75
N PHE A 72 9.02 9.98 1.52
CA PHE A 72 10.00 10.10 2.59
C PHE A 72 11.18 10.93 2.12
N THR A 73 11.97 11.44 3.08
CA THR A 73 13.23 12.08 2.76
C THR A 73 14.31 11.01 2.66
N ASP A 74 14.90 10.87 1.49
CA ASP A 74 15.94 9.87 1.25
C ASP A 74 17.14 10.14 2.17
N PRO A 75 17.56 9.17 2.99
CA PRO A 75 18.67 9.40 3.91
C PRO A 75 20.01 9.60 3.22
N THR A 76 20.14 9.18 1.97
CA THR A 76 21.38 9.35 1.21
C THR A 76 21.43 10.67 0.47
N SER A 77 20.39 10.98 -0.31
CA SER A 77 20.36 12.18 -1.13
C SER A 77 19.82 13.40 -0.37
N LYS A 78 19.12 13.19 0.75
CA LYS A 78 18.48 14.24 1.54
C LYS A 78 17.34 14.94 0.81
N GLU A 79 16.79 14.30 -0.20
CA GLU A 79 15.69 14.85 -1.00
C GLU A 79 14.39 14.13 -0.69
N VAL A 80 13.26 14.86 -0.76
CA VAL A 80 11.94 14.27 -0.63
C VAL A 80 11.69 13.39 -1.84
N THR A 81 11.37 12.12 -1.58
CA THR A 81 11.19 11.12 -2.62
C THR A 81 9.79 10.54 -2.54
N PHE A 82 9.12 10.49 -3.69
CA PHE A 82 7.86 9.76 -3.85
C PHE A 82 8.16 8.43 -4.53
N SER A 83 7.57 7.36 -4.01
CA SER A 83 7.82 6.03 -4.56
C SER A 83 6.53 5.22 -4.58
N ASN A 84 6.40 4.35 -5.58
CA ASN A 84 5.28 3.44 -5.65
C ASN A 84 5.40 2.31 -4.64
N HIS A 85 6.57 2.12 -4.05
CA HIS A 85 6.78 1.07 -3.08
C HIS A 85 7.67 1.57 -1.96
N TYR A 86 7.52 0.95 -0.79
CA TYR A 86 8.43 1.14 0.32
C TYR A 86 9.48 0.03 0.26
N PRO A 87 10.76 0.38 0.06
CA PRO A 87 11.80 -0.65 -0.16
C PRO A 87 12.18 -1.44 1.09
N GLY A 88 11.74 -0.99 2.26
CA GLY A 88 12.12 -1.63 3.51
C GLY A 88 13.37 -1.03 4.11
N SER A 89 13.44 -1.01 5.42
CA SER A 89 14.61 -0.56 6.19
C SER A 89 15.10 0.84 5.81
N VAL A 90 14.16 1.75 5.50
CA VAL A 90 14.51 3.14 5.20
C VAL A 90 14.70 3.90 6.51
N ALA A 91 15.88 4.46 6.69
CA ALA A 91 16.24 5.20 7.92
C ALA A 91 15.76 6.65 7.81
N ALA A 92 14.46 6.85 7.88
CA ALA A 92 13.84 8.17 7.82
C ALA A 92 12.71 8.24 8.84
N ALA A 93 12.54 9.39 9.46
CA ALA A 93 11.49 9.60 10.47
C ALA A 93 10.19 10.13 9.87
N ASP A 94 10.21 10.53 8.61
CA ASP A 94 9.10 11.21 7.94
C ASP A 94 8.43 10.34 6.87
N ILE A 95 8.48 9.03 6.99
CA ILE A 95 7.89 8.13 6.00
C ILE A 95 6.38 8.18 6.12
N ILE A 96 5.72 8.57 5.04
CA ILE A 96 4.26 8.64 4.96
C ILE A 96 3.78 7.67 3.90
N ALA A 97 2.87 6.78 4.29
CA ALA A 97 2.24 5.84 3.39
C ALA A 97 0.90 6.38 2.93
N PHE A 98 0.62 6.28 1.64
CA PHE A 98 -0.68 6.64 1.09
C PHE A 98 -1.49 5.35 0.97
N VAL A 99 -2.60 5.29 1.70
CA VAL A 99 -3.39 4.07 1.83
C VAL A 99 -4.82 4.33 1.39
N ILE A 100 -5.33 3.49 0.52
CA ILE A 100 -6.72 3.53 0.09
C ILE A 100 -7.53 2.77 1.13
N ASP A 101 -8.14 3.51 2.06
CA ASP A 101 -8.84 2.92 3.21
C ASP A 101 -10.35 3.15 3.20
N ASP A 102 -10.89 3.69 2.11
CA ASP A 102 -12.33 3.88 1.97
C ASP A 102 -13.02 2.52 1.83
N PRO A 103 -13.97 2.19 2.72
CA PRO A 103 -14.62 0.87 2.66
C PRO A 103 -15.51 0.68 1.45
N ASP A 104 -15.84 1.74 0.74
CA ASP A 104 -16.72 1.67 -0.43
C ASP A 104 -15.97 1.48 -1.75
N VAL A 105 -14.65 1.36 -1.72
CA VAL A 105 -13.85 1.15 -2.93
C VAL A 105 -13.87 -0.33 -3.31
N VAL A 106 -14.18 -0.59 -4.57
CA VAL A 106 -14.10 -1.93 -5.15
C VAL A 106 -12.76 -2.09 -5.84
N PHE A 107 -12.05 -3.15 -5.49
CA PHE A 107 -10.71 -3.42 -6.02
C PHE A 107 -10.75 -4.55 -7.03
N GLU A 108 -9.80 -4.52 -7.95
CA GLU A 108 -9.51 -5.62 -8.85
C GLU A 108 -8.20 -6.29 -8.43
N VAL A 109 -8.16 -7.61 -8.53
CA VAL A 109 -6.95 -8.36 -8.24
C VAL A 109 -6.83 -9.50 -9.25
N GLN A 110 -5.61 -9.77 -9.69
CA GLN A 110 -5.36 -10.89 -10.57
C GLN A 110 -5.17 -12.16 -9.73
N ALA A 111 -5.98 -13.16 -10.01
CA ALA A 111 -5.80 -14.47 -9.39
C ALA A 111 -4.66 -15.21 -10.08
N ASP A 112 -3.79 -15.80 -9.28
CA ASP A 112 -2.67 -16.56 -9.81
C ASP A 112 -2.92 -18.07 -9.75
N ASP A 113 -4.15 -18.46 -9.48
CA ASP A 113 -4.51 -19.86 -9.34
C ASP A 113 -5.78 -20.15 -10.14
N THR A 114 -6.00 -21.43 -10.40
CA THR A 114 -7.16 -21.89 -11.15
C THR A 114 -8.35 -22.11 -10.20
N PHE A 115 -9.52 -21.72 -10.63
CA PHE A 115 -10.75 -21.93 -9.88
C PHE A 115 -11.48 -23.20 -10.31
#